data_a3202e3b7cbd1c7c7f68d3236d85abb1
#
_entry.id   a3202e3b7cbd1c7c7f68d3236d85abb1
#
_cell.length_a   1.000
_cell.length_b   1.000
_cell.length_c   1.000
_cell.angle_alpha   90.00
_cell.angle_beta   90.00
_cell.angle_gamma   90.00
#
_symmetry.space_group_name_H-M   'P 1'
#
loop_
_entity.id
_entity.type
_entity.pdbx_description
1 polymer ?
#
loop_
_entity_poly.entity_id
_entity_poly.type
_entity_poly.pdbx_seq_one_letter_code
_entity_poly.pdbx_strand_id
1 'polypeptide(L)'
;MISARKSTIILQQCLTLPPQIKKMKKLKQLPEFIRFALVGIFATALHYGLYFLFQWFINANIAYTIGYVISFIANFYLTAYFTFNRKPSWRKAFGFGGAHLVNYLLHMGLFNLFLWIGLPKTMAPIPVFCIAIPVNFLLVRFIFKKR
;
A
#
# COMPACT_ATOMS: atom_id res chain seq x y z
N MET A 1 -44.35 -0.39 7.75
CA MET A 1 -43.95 -0.92 9.07
C MET A 1 -42.73 -1.85 9.05
N ILE A 2 -42.53 -2.68 8.05
CA ILE A 2 -41.40 -3.63 7.97
C ILE A 2 -40.04 -2.95 7.73
N SER A 3 -40.00 -1.81 7.01
CA SER A 3 -38.77 -1.07 6.70
C SER A 3 -38.12 -0.40 7.93
N ALA A 4 -38.94 0.20 8.82
CA ALA A 4 -38.44 0.87 10.02
C ALA A 4 -37.82 -0.12 11.04
N ARG A 5 -38.41 -1.33 11.16
CA ARG A 5 -37.90 -2.37 12.06
C ARG A 5 -36.55 -2.90 11.62
N LYS A 6 -36.30 -3.06 10.30
CA LYS A 6 -34.99 -3.45 9.77
C LYS A 6 -33.92 -2.40 10.05
N SER A 7 -34.25 -1.11 9.92
CA SER A 7 -33.31 -0.02 10.19
C SER A 7 -32.90 0.05 11.66
N THR A 8 -33.86 -0.21 12.59
CA THR A 8 -33.57 -0.20 14.03
C THR A 8 -32.69 -1.40 14.45
N ILE A 9 -32.92 -2.58 13.88
CA ILE A 9 -32.09 -3.77 14.15
C ILE A 9 -30.65 -3.59 13.63
N ILE A 10 -30.48 -2.99 12.45
CA ILE A 10 -29.16 -2.71 11.88
C ILE A 10 -28.41 -1.67 12.74
N LEU A 11 -29.11 -0.63 13.24
CA LEU A 11 -28.54 0.37 14.14
C LEU A 11 -28.12 -0.25 15.49
N GLN A 12 -28.94 -1.11 16.09
CA GLN A 12 -28.58 -1.82 17.31
C GLN A 12 -27.40 -2.78 17.11
N GLN A 13 -27.34 -3.51 16.01
CA GLN A 13 -26.19 -4.36 15.68
C GLN A 13 -24.90 -3.56 15.45
N CYS A 14 -24.98 -2.33 14.91
CA CYS A 14 -23.82 -1.44 14.79
C CYS A 14 -23.36 -0.90 16.14
N LEU A 15 -24.25 -0.72 17.11
CA LEU A 15 -23.89 -0.22 18.45
C LEU A 15 -23.22 -1.28 19.33
N THR A 16 -23.53 -2.57 19.13
CA THR A 16 -23.00 -3.69 19.92
C THR A 16 -21.71 -4.28 19.38
N LEU A 17 -21.20 -3.81 18.23
CA LEU A 17 -19.94 -4.30 17.68
C LEU A 17 -18.74 -3.87 18.54
N PRO A 18 -17.76 -4.79 18.80
CA PRO A 18 -16.54 -4.45 19.51
C PRO A 18 -15.83 -3.25 18.86
N PRO A 19 -15.17 -2.40 19.63
CA PRO A 19 -14.52 -1.17 19.12
C PRO A 19 -13.53 -1.41 17.99
N GLN A 20 -12.88 -2.56 17.99
CA GLN A 20 -11.99 -3.02 16.93
C GLN A 20 -12.70 -3.17 15.58
N ILE A 21 -13.89 -3.78 15.56
CA ILE A 21 -14.67 -4.00 14.33
C ILE A 21 -15.26 -2.68 13.80
N LYS A 22 -15.68 -1.77 14.70
CA LYS A 22 -16.12 -0.41 14.32
C LYS A 22 -15.00 0.36 13.64
N LYS A 23 -13.77 0.31 14.18
CA LYS A 23 -12.59 0.97 13.61
C LYS A 23 -12.23 0.42 12.23
N MET A 24 -12.28 -0.90 12.04
CA MET A 24 -12.03 -1.52 10.73
C MET A 24 -13.08 -1.17 9.69
N LYS A 25 -14.38 -1.10 10.06
CA LYS A 25 -15.44 -0.64 9.14
C LYS A 25 -15.22 0.81 8.71
N LYS A 26 -14.85 1.69 9.64
CA LYS A 26 -14.56 3.10 9.35
C LYS A 26 -13.35 3.27 8.43
N LEU A 27 -12.30 2.48 8.61
CA LEU A 27 -11.12 2.47 7.74
C LEU A 27 -11.47 2.00 6.31
N LYS A 28 -12.37 1.03 6.15
CA LYS A 28 -12.84 0.57 4.83
C LYS A 28 -13.69 1.60 4.08
N GLN A 29 -14.22 2.61 4.76
CA GLN A 29 -14.96 3.72 4.16
C GLN A 29 -14.05 4.82 3.60
N LEU A 30 -12.74 4.80 3.93
CA LEU A 30 -11.77 5.75 3.38
C LEU A 30 -11.62 5.57 1.86
N PRO A 31 -11.31 6.65 1.13
CA PRO A 31 -10.98 6.57 -0.29
C PRO A 31 -9.87 5.55 -0.56
N GLU A 32 -9.95 4.87 -1.70
CA GLU A 32 -8.96 3.84 -2.08
C GLU A 32 -7.52 4.34 -2.05
N PHE A 33 -7.30 5.59 -2.43
CA PHE A 33 -5.97 6.21 -2.41
C PHE A 33 -5.40 6.31 -0.99
N ILE A 34 -6.22 6.74 -0.01
CA ILE A 34 -5.77 6.85 1.39
C ILE A 34 -5.47 5.45 1.96
N ARG A 35 -6.31 4.47 1.68
CA ARG A 35 -6.07 3.08 2.09
C ARG A 35 -4.78 2.53 1.49
N PHE A 36 -4.53 2.83 0.22
CA PHE A 36 -3.30 2.46 -0.47
C PHE A 36 -2.06 3.11 0.18
N ALA A 37 -2.12 4.41 0.47
CA ALA A 37 -1.04 5.14 1.14
C ALA A 37 -0.75 4.57 2.53
N LEU A 38 -1.78 4.26 3.32
CA LEU A 38 -1.62 3.63 4.64
C LEU A 38 -0.94 2.27 4.56
N VAL A 39 -1.32 1.44 3.58
CA VAL A 39 -0.68 0.14 3.33
C VAL A 39 0.79 0.33 2.93
N GLY A 40 1.10 1.31 2.09
CA GLY A 40 2.47 1.64 1.70
C GLY A 40 3.33 2.07 2.88
N ILE A 41 2.81 2.95 3.74
CA ILE A 41 3.50 3.38 4.98
C ILE A 41 3.75 2.17 5.90
N PHE A 42 2.73 1.32 6.09
CA PHE A 42 2.88 0.12 6.91
C PHE A 42 3.93 -0.84 6.34
N ALA A 43 3.92 -1.09 5.03
CA ALA A 43 4.89 -1.96 4.37
C ALA A 43 6.32 -1.43 4.51
N THR A 44 6.50 -0.11 4.39
CA THR A 44 7.81 0.55 4.58
C THR A 44 8.28 0.40 6.02
N ALA A 45 7.40 0.64 6.99
CA ALA A 45 7.73 0.47 8.41
C ALA A 45 8.08 -0.99 8.74
N LEU A 46 7.35 -1.95 8.18
CA LEU A 46 7.62 -3.37 8.31
C LEU A 46 8.99 -3.74 7.72
N HIS A 47 9.31 -3.24 6.53
CA HIS A 47 10.62 -3.44 5.91
C HIS A 47 11.76 -2.93 6.79
N TYR A 48 11.65 -1.69 7.26
CA TYR A 48 12.65 -1.09 8.16
C TYR A 48 12.80 -1.86 9.47
N GLY A 49 11.69 -2.26 10.07
CA GLY A 49 11.70 -3.03 11.33
C GLY A 49 12.39 -4.38 11.15
N LEU A 50 12.09 -5.12 10.07
CA LEU A 50 12.72 -6.40 9.76
C LEU A 50 14.21 -6.23 9.43
N TYR A 51 14.55 -5.23 8.62
CA TYR A 51 15.95 -4.91 8.35
C TYR A 51 16.73 -4.62 9.63
N PHE A 52 16.19 -3.75 10.48
CA PHE A 52 16.83 -3.38 11.74
C PHE A 52 17.02 -4.59 12.66
N LEU A 53 16.04 -5.51 12.70
CA LEU A 53 16.14 -6.73 13.49
C LEU A 53 17.21 -7.69 12.94
N PHE A 54 17.19 -7.96 11.64
CA PHE A 54 18.04 -8.97 11.03
C PHE A 54 19.49 -8.53 10.82
N GLN A 55 19.78 -7.23 10.66
CA GLN A 55 21.15 -6.73 10.46
C GLN A 55 22.10 -7.07 11.60
N TRP A 56 21.57 -7.39 12.79
CA TRP A 56 22.38 -7.80 13.96
C TRP A 56 22.82 -9.26 13.89
N PHE A 57 22.16 -10.09 13.10
CA PHE A 57 22.39 -11.53 13.05
C PHE A 57 23.00 -11.98 11.72
N ILE A 58 22.74 -11.24 10.65
CA ILE A 58 23.16 -11.60 9.29
C ILE A 58 23.70 -10.38 8.54
N ASN A 59 24.34 -10.63 7.39
CA ASN A 59 24.86 -9.56 6.55
C ASN A 59 23.76 -8.54 6.20
N ALA A 60 24.09 -7.23 6.28
CA ALA A 60 23.16 -6.14 6.08
C ALA A 60 22.42 -6.20 4.74
N ASN A 61 23.08 -6.59 3.64
CA ASN A 61 22.45 -6.73 2.33
C ASN A 61 21.42 -7.87 2.29
N ILE A 62 21.71 -8.98 2.99
CA ILE A 62 20.79 -10.11 3.10
C ILE A 62 19.61 -9.72 3.98
N ALA A 63 19.86 -9.07 5.12
CA ALA A 63 18.83 -8.56 6.02
C ALA A 63 17.87 -7.59 5.29
N TYR A 64 18.42 -6.68 4.48
CA TYR A 64 17.65 -5.75 3.67
C TYR A 64 16.78 -6.48 2.66
N THR A 65 17.33 -7.45 1.93
CA THR A 65 16.60 -8.22 0.92
C THR A 65 15.47 -9.04 1.53
N ILE A 66 15.71 -9.72 2.65
CA ILE A 66 14.69 -10.50 3.36
C ILE A 66 13.56 -9.57 3.83
N GLY A 67 13.90 -8.46 4.46
CA GLY A 67 12.92 -7.46 4.91
C GLY A 67 12.09 -6.92 3.74
N TYR A 68 12.73 -6.64 2.60
CA TYR A 68 12.04 -6.19 1.39
C TYR A 68 11.06 -7.23 0.85
N VAL A 69 11.47 -8.50 0.71
CA VAL A 69 10.62 -9.58 0.19
C VAL A 69 9.40 -9.80 1.09
N ILE A 70 9.60 -9.85 2.41
CA ILE A 70 8.52 -10.03 3.38
C ILE A 70 7.54 -8.85 3.32
N SER A 71 8.06 -7.62 3.32
CA SER A 71 7.22 -6.41 3.26
C SER A 71 6.49 -6.29 1.93
N PHE A 72 7.10 -6.70 0.81
CA PHE A 72 6.45 -6.73 -0.50
C PHE A 72 5.27 -7.71 -0.53
N ILE A 73 5.44 -8.91 0.02
CA ILE A 73 4.36 -9.91 0.14
C ILE A 73 3.23 -9.36 1.01
N ALA A 74 3.56 -8.81 2.18
CA ALA A 74 2.58 -8.19 3.08
C ALA A 74 1.83 -7.04 2.38
N ASN A 75 2.56 -6.17 1.67
CA ASN A 75 1.99 -5.07 0.90
C ASN A 75 1.01 -5.56 -0.17
N PHE A 76 1.36 -6.63 -0.90
CA PHE A 76 0.48 -7.22 -1.90
C PHE A 76 -0.85 -7.70 -1.29
N TYR A 77 -0.80 -8.49 -0.21
CA TYR A 77 -2.00 -9.00 0.44
C TYR A 77 -2.85 -7.88 1.07
N LEU A 78 -2.22 -6.93 1.75
CA LEU A 78 -2.93 -5.78 2.33
C LEU A 78 -3.56 -4.90 1.25
N THR A 79 -2.86 -4.67 0.15
CA THR A 79 -3.39 -3.92 -0.99
C THR A 79 -4.59 -4.65 -1.60
N ALA A 80 -4.51 -5.97 -1.79
CA ALA A 80 -5.62 -6.76 -2.32
C ALA A 80 -6.85 -6.70 -1.41
N TYR A 81 -6.69 -7.05 -0.14
CA TYR A 81 -7.82 -7.20 0.79
C TYR A 81 -8.31 -5.87 1.37
N PHE A 82 -7.40 -4.99 1.77
CA PHE A 82 -7.74 -3.76 2.47
C PHE A 82 -7.99 -2.60 1.52
N THR A 83 -7.13 -2.40 0.51
CA THR A 83 -7.28 -1.28 -0.41
C THR A 83 -8.39 -1.53 -1.42
N PHE A 84 -8.32 -2.64 -2.16
CA PHE A 84 -9.23 -2.90 -3.28
C PHE A 84 -10.36 -3.87 -2.95
N ASN A 85 -10.36 -4.49 -1.78
CA ASN A 85 -11.35 -5.48 -1.35
C ASN A 85 -11.53 -6.63 -2.37
N ARG A 86 -10.42 -7.14 -2.89
CA ARG A 86 -10.34 -8.19 -3.91
C ARG A 86 -9.53 -9.38 -3.42
N LYS A 87 -9.88 -10.58 -3.87
CA LYS A 87 -9.10 -11.78 -3.57
C LYS A 87 -7.75 -11.71 -4.30
N PRO A 88 -6.62 -12.02 -3.62
CA PRO A 88 -5.32 -12.14 -4.26
C PRO A 88 -5.33 -13.30 -5.26
N SER A 89 -4.56 -13.18 -6.33
CA SER A 89 -4.34 -14.26 -7.31
C SER A 89 -2.95 -14.10 -7.92
N TRP A 90 -2.38 -15.18 -8.44
CA TRP A 90 -1.07 -15.16 -9.08
C TRP A 90 -0.98 -14.11 -10.20
N ARG A 91 -2.01 -13.99 -11.02
CA ARG A 91 -2.09 -12.96 -12.08
C ARG A 91 -1.99 -11.55 -11.51
N LYS A 92 -2.64 -11.29 -10.38
CA LYS A 92 -2.55 -9.98 -9.70
C LYS A 92 -1.20 -9.78 -9.04
N ALA A 93 -0.57 -10.85 -8.51
CA ALA A 93 0.77 -10.79 -7.92
C ALA A 93 1.82 -10.40 -8.96
N PHE A 94 1.81 -11.04 -10.14
CA PHE A 94 2.70 -10.65 -11.24
C PHE A 94 2.43 -9.23 -11.74
N GLY A 95 1.16 -8.84 -11.87
CA GLY A 95 0.80 -7.48 -12.24
C GLY A 95 1.26 -6.46 -11.21
N PHE A 96 1.13 -6.76 -9.92
CA PHE A 96 1.59 -5.90 -8.82
C PHE A 96 3.12 -5.76 -8.83
N GLY A 97 3.86 -6.87 -9.02
CA GLY A 97 5.32 -6.85 -9.20
C GLY A 97 5.73 -6.02 -10.41
N GLY A 98 5.04 -6.17 -11.54
CA GLY A 98 5.24 -5.35 -12.74
C GLY A 98 4.97 -3.86 -12.50
N ALA A 99 3.89 -3.52 -11.77
CA ALA A 99 3.62 -2.13 -11.40
C ALA A 99 4.72 -1.54 -10.53
N HIS A 100 5.24 -2.31 -9.57
CA HIS A 100 6.37 -1.88 -8.75
C HIS A 100 7.65 -1.69 -9.55
N LEU A 101 7.92 -2.55 -10.54
CA LEU A 101 9.05 -2.38 -11.45
C LEU A 101 8.89 -1.10 -12.28
N VAL A 102 7.73 -0.88 -12.88
CA VAL A 102 7.44 0.37 -13.64
C VAL A 102 7.57 1.60 -12.73
N ASN A 103 7.05 1.51 -11.51
CA ASN A 103 7.20 2.58 -10.53
C ASN A 103 8.67 2.87 -10.19
N TYR A 104 9.49 1.84 -10.03
CA TYR A 104 10.93 2.00 -9.79
C TYR A 104 11.63 2.69 -10.97
N LEU A 105 11.34 2.27 -12.19
CA LEU A 105 11.89 2.91 -13.40
C LEU A 105 11.45 4.37 -13.53
N LEU A 106 10.18 4.66 -13.20
CA LEU A 106 9.66 6.02 -13.16
C LEU A 106 10.40 6.87 -12.13
N HIS A 107 10.61 6.35 -10.91
CA HIS A 107 11.39 7.03 -9.87
C HIS A 107 12.79 7.37 -10.34
N MET A 108 13.49 6.40 -10.93
CA MET A 108 14.87 6.60 -11.43
C MET A 108 14.91 7.61 -12.57
N GLY A 109 13.98 7.53 -13.52
CA GLY A 109 13.87 8.47 -14.64
C GLY A 109 13.61 9.90 -14.17
N LEU A 110 12.60 10.08 -13.32
CA LEU A 110 12.26 11.41 -12.78
C LEU A 110 13.37 11.96 -11.88
N PHE A 111 13.97 11.14 -11.04
CA PHE A 111 15.06 11.56 -10.17
C PHE A 111 16.24 12.11 -10.97
N ASN A 112 16.69 11.36 -11.98
CA ASN A 112 17.77 11.81 -12.85
C ASN A 112 17.38 13.06 -13.66
N LEU A 113 16.13 13.15 -14.13
CA LEU A 113 15.62 14.34 -14.82
C LEU A 113 15.70 15.58 -13.91
N PHE A 114 15.25 15.48 -12.65
CA PHE A 114 15.28 16.59 -11.71
C PHE A 114 16.71 16.98 -11.33
N LEU A 115 17.65 16.04 -11.25
CA LEU A 115 19.07 16.35 -11.08
C LEU A 115 19.64 17.08 -12.30
N TRP A 116 19.26 16.64 -13.50
CA TRP A 116 19.72 17.25 -14.76
C TRP A 116 19.25 18.70 -14.90
N ILE A 117 18.03 19.03 -14.49
CA ILE A 117 17.53 20.42 -14.49
C ILE A 117 18.04 21.25 -13.30
N GLY A 118 18.96 20.71 -12.49
CA GLY A 118 19.70 21.46 -11.46
C GLY A 118 19.10 21.40 -10.05
N LEU A 119 18.11 20.53 -9.78
CA LEU A 119 17.63 20.36 -8.41
C LEU A 119 18.72 19.67 -7.55
N PRO A 120 18.95 20.15 -6.31
CA PRO A 120 19.88 19.49 -5.41
C PRO A 120 19.40 18.10 -5.03
N LYS A 121 20.32 17.17 -4.81
CA LYS A 121 20.03 15.74 -4.46
C LYS A 121 19.07 15.58 -3.29
N THR A 122 19.10 16.50 -2.33
CA THR A 122 18.22 16.52 -1.16
C THR A 122 16.77 16.90 -1.49
N MET A 123 16.55 17.71 -2.53
CA MET A 123 15.23 18.22 -2.93
C MET A 123 14.61 17.42 -4.09
N ALA A 124 15.44 16.82 -4.95
CA ALA A 124 15.00 16.07 -6.12
C ALA A 124 13.98 14.94 -5.80
N PRO A 125 14.04 14.20 -4.67
CA PRO A 125 13.05 13.19 -4.32
C PRO A 125 11.62 13.72 -4.13
N ILE A 126 11.45 14.98 -3.70
CA ILE A 126 10.12 15.55 -3.37
C ILE A 126 9.19 15.54 -4.59
N PRO A 127 9.52 16.19 -5.72
CA PRO A 127 8.66 16.15 -6.91
C PRO A 127 8.55 14.74 -7.51
N VAL A 128 9.59 13.90 -7.36
CA VAL A 128 9.50 12.48 -7.77
C VAL A 128 8.36 11.77 -7.03
N PHE A 129 8.28 11.90 -5.71
CA PHE A 129 7.22 11.29 -4.92
C PHE A 129 5.84 11.86 -5.27
N CYS A 130 5.73 13.17 -5.49
CA CYS A 130 4.46 13.80 -5.88
C CYS A 130 3.90 13.22 -7.18
N ILE A 131 4.75 12.83 -8.13
CA ILE A 131 4.35 12.25 -9.42
C ILE A 131 4.20 10.73 -9.30
N ALA A 132 5.17 10.06 -8.70
CA ALA A 132 5.24 8.60 -8.70
C ALA A 132 4.16 7.94 -7.83
N ILE A 133 3.79 8.54 -6.69
CA ILE A 133 2.76 7.96 -5.80
C ILE A 133 1.39 7.86 -6.48
N PRO A 134 0.83 8.91 -7.09
CA PRO A 134 -0.42 8.81 -7.85
C PRO A 134 -0.35 7.83 -9.02
N VAL A 135 0.76 7.85 -9.78
CA VAL A 135 0.96 6.94 -10.91
C VAL A 135 0.99 5.49 -10.44
N ASN A 136 1.74 5.17 -9.40
CA ASN A 136 1.78 3.83 -8.83
C ASN A 136 0.40 3.38 -8.32
N PHE A 137 -0.34 4.27 -7.66
CA PHE A 137 -1.70 3.98 -7.24
C PHE A 137 -2.61 3.62 -8.43
N LEU A 138 -2.54 4.38 -9.52
CA LEU A 138 -3.34 4.13 -10.72
C LEU A 138 -2.97 2.79 -11.39
N LEU A 139 -1.67 2.47 -11.49
CA LEU A 139 -1.18 1.21 -12.03
C LEU A 139 -1.71 0.02 -11.21
N VAL A 140 -1.53 0.08 -9.90
CA VAL A 140 -1.97 -0.99 -9.00
C VAL A 140 -3.49 -1.10 -9.00
N ARG A 141 -4.21 0.02 -8.99
CA ARG A 141 -5.67 0.04 -9.08
C ARG A 141 -6.18 -0.62 -10.37
N PHE A 142 -5.54 -0.34 -11.49
CA PHE A 142 -5.88 -0.97 -12.78
C PHE A 142 -5.74 -2.49 -12.72
N ILE A 143 -4.65 -3.01 -12.13
CA ILE A 143 -4.40 -4.44 -11.98
C ILE A 143 -5.46 -5.12 -11.11
N PHE A 144 -5.82 -4.50 -9.98
CA PHE A 144 -6.78 -5.09 -9.04
C PHE A 144 -8.24 -4.95 -9.50
N LYS A 145 -8.57 -3.96 -10.31
CA LYS A 145 -9.94 -3.73 -10.83
C LYS A 145 -10.19 -4.40 -12.18
N LYS A 146 -9.18 -4.75 -12.94
CA LYS A 146 -9.33 -5.51 -14.18
C LYS A 146 -9.92 -6.88 -13.85
N ARG A 147 -11.07 -7.20 -14.47
CA ARG A 147 -11.77 -8.49 -14.34
C ARG A 147 -10.99 -9.64 -14.97
#